data_9b3085d685c0fc8535d7b1c5fd49b7e7
#
_entry.id   9b3085d685c0fc8535d7b1c5fd49b7e7
#
_cell.length_a   1.000
_cell.length_b   1.000
_cell.length_c   1.000
_cell.angle_alpha   90.00
_cell.angle_beta   90.00
_cell.angle_gamma   90.00
#
_symmetry.space_group_name_H-M   'P 1'
#
loop_
_entity.id
_entity.type
_entity.pdbx_description
1 polymer ?
#
loop_
_entity_poly.entity_id
_entity_poly.type
_entity_poly.pdbx_seq_one_letter_code
_entity_poly.pdbx_strand_id
1 'polypeptide(L)'
;GYGAGLRLWSESFRVQHCDALEYRRECHNFNESDPPSNLEEQNKMRAEDFFSSVLSRQCKGKAGYDAIVCVDAAYHFDSLRDLFKASRILLKPGGRIGFHLFCLNSQKPPAGWLRKLFELAEVDSREFRNEEDLILEAQEEEFEKFEVLDMTVQVLGGFASFVKRRSVQLGFWEKLKPAWWKIRATAWLGNKVVRKGWLKFIMLQASAR
;
A
#
# COMPACT_ATOMS: atom_id res chain seq x y z
N GLY A 1 3.88 7.82 -5.18
CA GLY A 1 5.05 7.43 -6.01
C GLY A 1 5.17 8.23 -7.29
N TYR A 2 6.17 7.92 -8.12
CA TYR A 2 6.49 8.67 -9.35
C TYR A 2 5.60 8.34 -10.56
N GLY A 3 4.40 7.83 -10.38
CA GLY A 3 3.44 7.59 -11.46
C GLY A 3 3.73 6.38 -12.36
N ALA A 4 4.75 5.59 -12.09
CA ALA A 4 5.07 4.40 -12.89
C ALA A 4 3.90 3.41 -12.94
N GLY A 5 3.16 3.28 -11.84
CA GLY A 5 1.94 2.49 -11.78
C GLY A 5 0.86 3.01 -12.73
N LEU A 6 0.65 4.33 -12.77
CA LEU A 6 -0.35 4.95 -13.63
C LEU A 6 -0.09 4.68 -15.11
N ARG A 7 1.16 4.79 -15.56
CA ARG A 7 1.55 4.42 -16.94
C ARG A 7 1.26 2.95 -17.23
N LEU A 8 1.63 2.05 -16.31
CA LEU A 8 1.34 0.62 -16.45
C LEU A 8 -0.16 0.37 -16.59
N TRP A 9 -0.98 1.00 -15.76
CA TRP A 9 -2.44 0.85 -15.81
C TRP A 9 -3.01 1.35 -17.12
N SER A 10 -2.58 2.55 -17.57
CA SER A 10 -3.03 3.15 -18.84
C SER A 10 -2.58 2.33 -20.04
N GLU A 11 -1.30 2.03 -20.15
CA GLU A 11 -0.71 1.42 -21.35
C GLU A 11 -1.00 -0.09 -21.46
N SER A 12 -0.87 -0.82 -20.33
CA SER A 12 -0.96 -2.28 -20.34
C SER A 12 -2.38 -2.79 -20.08
N PHE A 13 -3.17 -2.07 -19.27
CA PHE A 13 -4.51 -2.49 -18.86
C PHE A 13 -5.63 -1.67 -19.50
N ARG A 14 -5.30 -0.68 -20.34
CA ARG A 14 -6.26 0.17 -21.05
C ARG A 14 -7.30 0.83 -20.15
N VAL A 15 -6.88 1.23 -18.96
CA VAL A 15 -7.73 1.96 -18.02
C VAL A 15 -8.11 3.30 -18.66
N GLN A 16 -9.40 3.62 -18.73
CA GLN A 16 -9.90 4.83 -19.37
C GLN A 16 -9.68 6.08 -18.51
N HIS A 17 -9.93 5.95 -17.21
CA HIS A 17 -9.75 7.02 -16.23
C HIS A 17 -9.01 6.48 -15.02
N CYS A 18 -8.07 7.24 -14.51
CA CYS A 18 -7.29 6.87 -13.36
C CYS A 18 -7.00 8.08 -12.50
N ASP A 19 -7.55 8.11 -11.27
CA ASP A 19 -7.22 9.09 -10.27
C ASP A 19 -6.11 8.58 -9.38
N ALA A 20 -5.16 9.42 -9.04
CA ALA A 20 -4.07 9.07 -8.15
C ALA A 20 -3.96 10.02 -6.97
N LEU A 21 -3.64 9.47 -5.82
CA LEU A 21 -3.34 10.21 -4.60
C LEU A 21 -1.86 10.07 -4.28
N GLU A 22 -1.17 11.19 -4.19
CA GLU A 22 0.23 11.24 -3.77
C GLU A 22 0.49 12.58 -3.06
N TYR A 23 1.00 12.52 -1.83
CA TYR A 23 1.24 13.72 -1.04
C TYR A 23 2.64 14.32 -1.22
N ARG A 24 3.61 13.54 -1.70
CA ARG A 24 4.99 14.01 -1.89
C ARG A 24 5.13 14.87 -3.13
N ARG A 25 5.49 16.14 -2.93
CA ARG A 25 5.61 17.11 -4.03
C ARG A 25 6.62 16.70 -5.10
N GLU A 26 7.73 16.11 -4.71
CA GLU A 26 8.77 15.63 -5.62
C GLU A 26 8.26 14.54 -6.58
N CYS A 27 7.17 13.86 -6.22
CA CYS A 27 6.56 12.85 -7.08
C CYS A 27 5.59 13.43 -8.10
N HIS A 28 5.08 14.66 -7.87
CA HIS A 28 4.15 15.32 -8.81
C HIS A 28 4.86 15.85 -10.05
N ASN A 29 6.06 16.42 -9.90
CA ASN A 29 6.81 17.03 -11.00
C ASN A 29 7.23 16.03 -12.09
N PHE A 30 7.26 14.75 -11.78
CA PHE A 30 7.60 13.71 -12.75
C PHE A 30 6.51 13.49 -13.80
N ASN A 31 5.26 13.77 -13.45
CA ASN A 31 4.12 13.55 -14.34
C ASN A 31 3.78 14.77 -15.21
N GLU A 32 4.31 15.97 -14.86
CA GLU A 32 4.05 17.20 -15.63
C GLU A 32 4.72 17.21 -17.00
N SER A 33 5.83 16.45 -17.17
CA SER A 33 6.58 16.40 -18.43
C SER A 33 5.99 15.46 -19.47
N ASP A 34 5.18 14.47 -19.06
CA ASP A 34 4.56 13.49 -19.96
C ASP A 34 3.43 12.72 -19.24
N PRO A 35 2.31 13.38 -18.90
CA PRO A 35 1.19 12.72 -18.24
C PRO A 35 0.54 11.73 -19.21
N PRO A 36 0.10 10.54 -18.75
CA PRO A 36 -0.79 9.72 -19.55
C PRO A 36 -2.03 10.52 -19.94
N SER A 37 -2.44 10.43 -21.21
CA SER A 37 -3.51 11.23 -21.80
C SER A 37 -4.89 11.08 -21.15
N ASN A 38 -5.04 10.09 -20.28
CA ASN A 38 -6.28 9.75 -19.54
C ASN A 38 -6.20 9.95 -18.03
N LEU A 39 -5.20 10.70 -17.56
CA LEU A 39 -5.08 11.12 -16.16
C LEU A 39 -5.88 12.40 -15.96
N GLU A 40 -7.06 12.30 -15.34
CA GLU A 40 -7.91 13.48 -15.17
C GLU A 40 -7.51 14.35 -13.98
N GLU A 41 -7.05 13.79 -12.89
CA GLU A 41 -6.68 14.59 -11.72
C GLU A 41 -5.68 13.88 -10.81
N GLN A 42 -4.57 14.56 -10.51
CA GLN A 42 -3.64 14.16 -9.48
C GLN A 42 -3.91 15.02 -8.24
N ASN A 43 -4.66 14.47 -7.27
CA ASN A 43 -4.93 15.19 -6.04
C ASN A 43 -3.69 15.27 -5.16
N LYS A 44 -3.20 16.50 -4.94
CA LYS A 44 -2.07 16.82 -4.05
C LYS A 44 -2.50 16.77 -2.57
N MET A 45 -3.09 15.66 -2.18
CA MET A 45 -3.65 15.43 -0.85
C MET A 45 -3.11 14.11 -0.29
N ARG A 46 -2.99 14.04 1.02
CA ARG A 46 -2.73 12.75 1.67
C ARG A 46 -3.93 11.83 1.43
N ALA A 47 -3.67 10.56 1.22
CA ALA A 47 -4.74 9.59 0.99
C ALA A 47 -5.69 9.53 2.20
N GLU A 48 -5.17 9.61 3.41
CA GLU A 48 -5.95 9.63 4.66
C GLU A 48 -6.91 10.83 4.71
N ASP A 49 -6.44 12.02 4.32
CA ASP A 49 -7.27 13.24 4.31
C ASP A 49 -8.37 13.12 3.25
N PHE A 50 -8.05 12.56 2.08
CA PHE A 50 -9.05 12.27 1.05
C PHE A 50 -10.13 11.31 1.55
N PHE A 51 -9.73 10.16 2.09
CA PHE A 51 -10.69 9.17 2.60
C PHE A 51 -11.50 9.71 3.78
N SER A 52 -10.90 10.46 4.69
CA SER A 52 -11.62 11.15 5.76
C SER A 52 -12.63 12.14 5.21
N SER A 53 -12.31 12.87 4.13
CA SER A 53 -13.24 13.77 3.46
C SER A 53 -14.42 13.04 2.81
N VAL A 54 -14.17 11.85 2.27
CA VAL A 54 -15.22 10.98 1.72
C VAL A 54 -16.19 10.54 2.83
N LEU A 55 -15.65 10.06 3.95
CA LEU A 55 -16.45 9.61 5.09
C LEU A 55 -17.31 10.75 5.68
N SER A 56 -16.74 11.95 5.82
CA SER A 56 -17.42 13.10 6.41
C SER A 56 -18.50 13.71 5.52
N ARG A 57 -18.35 13.65 4.21
CA ARG A 57 -19.27 14.26 3.25
C ARG A 57 -20.49 13.40 2.92
N GLN A 58 -20.54 12.16 3.40
CA GLN A 58 -21.59 11.20 3.01
C GLN A 58 -21.83 11.23 1.49
N CYS A 59 -20.77 11.15 0.70
CA CYS A 59 -20.83 11.21 -0.75
C CYS A 59 -21.62 10.03 -1.30
N LYS A 60 -22.94 10.15 -1.29
CA LYS A 60 -23.82 9.26 -2.03
C LYS A 60 -23.80 9.72 -3.48
N GLY A 61 -23.13 8.96 -4.33
CA GLY A 61 -23.49 8.96 -5.75
C GLY A 61 -22.56 9.62 -6.75
N LYS A 62 -21.35 10.08 -6.40
CA LYS A 62 -20.37 10.54 -7.42
C LYS A 62 -19.16 9.63 -7.57
N ALA A 63 -19.09 8.61 -6.82
CA ALA A 63 -18.02 7.67 -6.96
C ALA A 63 -18.49 6.53 -7.85
N GLY A 64 -17.81 6.29 -8.85
CA GLY A 64 -18.14 5.25 -9.81
C GLY A 64 -16.89 4.50 -10.20
N TYR A 65 -15.98 4.25 -9.26
CA TYR A 65 -14.76 3.51 -9.57
C TYR A 65 -15.05 2.03 -9.75
N ASP A 66 -14.45 1.45 -10.77
CA ASP A 66 -14.49 0.01 -11.01
C ASP A 66 -13.47 -0.71 -10.13
N ALA A 67 -12.38 -0.03 -9.73
CA ALA A 67 -11.38 -0.56 -8.84
C ALA A 67 -10.68 0.52 -8.00
N ILE A 68 -10.32 0.17 -6.77
CA ILE A 68 -9.43 0.97 -5.91
C ILE A 68 -8.24 0.10 -5.54
N VAL A 69 -7.04 0.62 -5.81
CA VAL A 69 -5.80 -0.11 -5.57
C VAL A 69 -4.89 0.70 -4.66
N CYS A 70 -4.43 0.08 -3.58
CA CYS A 70 -3.48 0.67 -2.65
C CYS A 70 -2.22 -0.20 -2.60
N VAL A 71 -1.19 0.22 -3.35
CA VAL A 71 0.06 -0.53 -3.46
C VAL A 71 1.08 0.05 -2.50
N ASP A 72 1.53 -0.78 -1.55
CA ASP A 72 2.61 -0.45 -0.60
C ASP A 72 2.35 0.84 0.21
N ALA A 73 1.09 1.09 0.55
CA ALA A 73 0.67 2.30 1.27
C ALA A 73 -0.45 2.07 2.31
N ALA A 74 -1.22 1.01 2.22
CA ALA A 74 -2.39 0.79 3.10
C ALA A 74 -2.02 0.70 4.59
N TYR A 75 -0.82 0.23 4.91
CA TYR A 75 -0.33 0.13 6.29
C TYR A 75 0.15 1.47 6.89
N HIS A 76 0.03 2.58 6.16
CA HIS A 76 0.25 3.93 6.68
C HIS A 76 -1.05 4.61 7.12
N PHE A 77 -2.20 4.02 6.84
CA PHE A 77 -3.48 4.55 7.28
C PHE A 77 -3.66 4.35 8.79
N ASP A 78 -4.24 5.35 9.44
CA ASP A 78 -4.55 5.30 10.87
C ASP A 78 -5.64 4.26 11.21
N SER A 79 -6.49 3.93 10.24
CA SER A 79 -7.57 2.95 10.38
C SER A 79 -7.80 2.21 9.06
N LEU A 80 -7.57 0.90 9.06
CA LEU A 80 -7.90 0.03 7.92
C LEU A 80 -9.41 -0.05 7.69
N ARG A 81 -10.20 -0.03 8.77
CA ARG A 81 -11.65 -0.03 8.68
C ARG A 81 -12.16 1.20 7.92
N ASP A 82 -11.62 2.38 8.21
CA ASP A 82 -11.99 3.61 7.49
C ASP A 82 -11.57 3.56 6.01
N LEU A 83 -10.44 2.94 5.71
CA LEU A 83 -10.03 2.67 4.34
C LEU A 83 -11.02 1.76 3.60
N PHE A 84 -11.47 0.66 4.21
CA PHE A 84 -12.50 -0.21 3.63
C PHE A 84 -13.82 0.54 3.43
N LYS A 85 -14.30 1.21 4.47
CA LYS A 85 -15.56 1.96 4.44
C LYS A 85 -15.58 3.05 3.37
N ALA A 86 -14.53 3.86 3.29
CA ALA A 86 -14.42 4.89 2.26
C ALA A 86 -14.30 4.29 0.86
N SER A 87 -13.56 3.20 0.71
CA SER A 87 -13.47 2.47 -0.56
C SER A 87 -14.82 1.91 -1.00
N ARG A 88 -15.63 1.41 -0.05
CA ARG A 88 -16.99 0.93 -0.35
C ARG A 88 -17.89 2.05 -0.87
N ILE A 89 -17.80 3.25 -0.28
CA ILE A 89 -18.55 4.43 -0.74
C ILE A 89 -18.16 4.85 -2.17
N LEU A 90 -16.87 4.73 -2.50
CA LEU A 90 -16.32 5.16 -3.77
C LEU A 90 -16.52 4.15 -4.91
N LEU A 91 -16.72 2.89 -4.61
CA LEU A 91 -16.86 1.83 -5.59
C LEU A 91 -18.29 1.72 -6.14
N LYS A 92 -18.39 1.33 -7.41
CA LYS A 92 -19.63 0.80 -7.99
C LYS A 92 -20.01 -0.52 -7.34
N PRO A 93 -21.29 -0.93 -7.38
CA PRO A 93 -21.65 -2.32 -7.10
C PRO A 93 -20.83 -3.28 -7.98
N GLY A 94 -20.24 -4.29 -7.37
CA GLY A 94 -19.31 -5.22 -8.04
C GLY A 94 -17.91 -4.68 -8.30
N GLY A 95 -17.61 -3.43 -7.95
CA GLY A 95 -16.27 -2.85 -8.00
C GLY A 95 -15.30 -3.57 -7.08
N ARG A 96 -14.01 -3.46 -7.30
CA ARG A 96 -12.98 -4.26 -6.62
C ARG A 96 -11.99 -3.42 -5.83
N ILE A 97 -11.53 -3.96 -4.72
CA ILE A 97 -10.33 -3.46 -4.02
C ILE A 97 -9.14 -4.38 -4.26
N GLY A 98 -7.93 -3.80 -4.22
CA GLY A 98 -6.66 -4.53 -4.21
C GLY A 98 -5.67 -3.81 -3.30
N PHE A 99 -5.49 -4.29 -2.07
CA PHE A 99 -4.68 -3.64 -1.05
C PHE A 99 -3.49 -4.49 -0.65
N HIS A 100 -2.30 -3.89 -0.67
CA HIS A 100 -1.12 -4.46 -0.07
C HIS A 100 -1.09 -4.13 1.43
N LEU A 101 -1.03 -5.15 2.26
CA LEU A 101 -1.13 -5.07 3.71
C LEU A 101 -0.06 -5.91 4.40
N PHE A 102 0.36 -5.47 5.59
CA PHE A 102 1.03 -6.35 6.53
C PHE A 102 -0.01 -7.12 7.34
N CYS A 103 0.16 -8.43 7.43
CA CYS A 103 -0.72 -9.35 8.12
C CYS A 103 0.07 -10.14 9.17
N LEU A 104 -0.48 -10.31 10.38
CA LEU A 104 0.11 -11.17 11.39
C LEU A 104 0.03 -12.63 10.96
N ASN A 105 1.15 -13.31 10.97
CA ASN A 105 1.19 -14.74 10.65
C ASN A 105 0.92 -15.63 11.88
N SER A 106 0.87 -15.04 13.06
CA SER A 106 0.54 -15.73 14.30
C SER A 106 -0.28 -14.80 15.21
N GLN A 107 -1.07 -15.37 16.10
CA GLN A 107 -1.83 -14.61 17.10
C GLN A 107 -0.94 -13.88 18.14
N LYS A 108 0.37 -14.08 18.07
CA LYS A 108 1.32 -13.40 18.94
C LYS A 108 1.78 -12.10 18.29
N PRO A 109 1.53 -10.96 18.93
CA PRO A 109 2.04 -9.68 18.43
C PRO A 109 3.58 -9.73 18.36
N PRO A 110 4.17 -9.02 17.41
CA PRO A 110 5.62 -8.94 17.30
C PRO A 110 6.24 -8.41 18.60
N ALA A 111 7.41 -8.93 18.97
CA ALA A 111 8.12 -8.50 20.16
C ALA A 111 8.31 -6.98 20.21
N GLY A 112 8.28 -6.38 21.41
CA GLY A 112 8.25 -4.92 21.58
C GLY A 112 9.38 -4.14 20.87
N TRP A 113 10.57 -4.74 20.71
CA TRP A 113 11.65 -4.13 19.92
C TRP A 113 11.37 -4.10 18.42
N LEU A 114 10.64 -5.09 17.90
CA LEU A 114 10.23 -5.14 16.49
C LEU A 114 9.19 -4.06 16.20
N ARG A 115 8.28 -3.83 17.14
CA ARG A 115 7.30 -2.75 17.08
C ARG A 115 7.98 -1.38 16.94
N LYS A 116 9.00 -1.10 17.74
CA LYS A 116 9.79 0.12 17.62
C LYS A 116 10.47 0.28 16.25
N LEU A 117 10.90 -0.83 15.62
CA LEU A 117 11.48 -0.78 14.28
C LEU A 117 10.44 -0.47 13.20
N PHE A 118 9.21 -0.95 13.33
CA PHE A 118 8.13 -0.57 12.43
C PHE A 118 7.75 0.90 12.60
N GLU A 119 7.67 1.40 13.84
CA GLU A 119 7.47 2.83 14.12
C GLU A 119 8.55 3.70 13.46
N LEU A 120 9.83 3.29 13.50
CA LEU A 120 10.92 3.97 12.80
C LEU A 120 10.81 3.90 11.27
N ALA A 121 10.12 2.89 10.74
CA ALA A 121 9.82 2.74 9.32
C ALA A 121 8.49 3.43 8.93
N GLU A 122 7.90 4.21 9.84
CA GLU A 122 6.61 4.89 9.65
C GLU A 122 5.46 3.92 9.36
N VAL A 123 5.52 2.71 9.90
CA VAL A 123 4.49 1.66 9.78
C VAL A 123 3.80 1.48 11.12
N ASP A 124 2.50 1.75 11.17
CA ASP A 124 1.74 1.57 12.41
C ASP A 124 1.44 0.08 12.66
N SER A 125 2.22 -0.52 13.54
CA SER A 125 2.05 -1.93 13.90
C SER A 125 0.82 -2.22 14.75
N ARG A 126 0.10 -1.18 15.23
CA ARG A 126 -1.15 -1.35 15.99
C ARG A 126 -2.29 -1.80 15.09
N GLU A 127 -2.22 -1.44 13.82
CA GLU A 127 -3.18 -1.81 12.79
C GLU A 127 -2.91 -3.19 12.15
N PHE A 128 -1.87 -3.91 12.60
CA PHE A 128 -1.65 -5.26 12.09
C PHE A 128 -2.72 -6.22 12.59
N ARG A 129 -3.41 -6.85 11.67
CA ARG A 129 -4.44 -7.86 11.90
C ARG A 129 -3.96 -9.21 11.36
N ASN A 130 -4.53 -10.30 11.84
CA ASN A 130 -4.42 -11.57 11.14
C ASN A 130 -5.34 -11.58 9.90
N GLU A 131 -5.21 -12.59 9.07
CA GLU A 131 -5.95 -12.69 7.82
C GLU A 131 -7.47 -12.79 8.03
N GLU A 132 -7.88 -13.53 9.06
CA GLU A 132 -9.30 -13.70 9.42
C GLU A 132 -9.93 -12.38 9.87
N ASP A 133 -9.25 -11.61 10.72
CA ASP A 133 -9.73 -10.31 11.18
C ASP A 133 -9.82 -9.30 10.03
N LEU A 134 -8.85 -9.29 9.10
CA LEU A 134 -8.88 -8.42 7.92
C LEU A 134 -10.09 -8.73 7.02
N ILE A 135 -10.38 -10.01 6.81
CA ILE A 135 -11.54 -10.44 6.04
C ILE A 135 -12.84 -10.05 6.76
N LEU A 136 -12.91 -10.25 8.07
CA LEU A 136 -14.08 -9.87 8.87
C LEU A 136 -14.33 -8.35 8.82
N GLU A 137 -13.31 -7.53 9.04
CA GLU A 137 -13.42 -6.06 8.93
C GLU A 137 -13.94 -5.64 7.53
N ALA A 138 -13.42 -6.25 6.47
CA ALA A 138 -13.89 -5.96 5.12
C ALA A 138 -15.32 -6.47 4.85
N GLN A 139 -15.72 -7.61 5.43
CA GLN A 139 -17.10 -8.12 5.34
C GLN A 139 -18.11 -7.20 6.02
N GLU A 140 -17.75 -6.63 7.17
CA GLU A 140 -18.56 -5.64 7.86
C GLU A 140 -18.82 -4.38 7.02
N GLU A 141 -17.88 -4.03 6.13
CA GLU A 141 -18.01 -2.92 5.18
C GLU A 141 -18.55 -3.36 3.80
N GLU A 142 -19.31 -4.46 3.75
CA GLU A 142 -20.03 -4.96 2.57
C GLU A 142 -19.15 -5.41 1.41
N PHE A 143 -17.95 -5.96 1.70
CA PHE A 143 -17.15 -6.65 0.70
C PHE A 143 -17.41 -8.17 0.71
N GLU A 144 -17.16 -8.80 -0.43
CA GLU A 144 -17.29 -10.25 -0.65
C GLU A 144 -16.24 -10.79 -1.64
N LYS A 145 -16.22 -12.10 -1.86
CA LYS A 145 -15.34 -12.77 -2.86
C LYS A 145 -13.86 -12.46 -2.60
N PHE A 146 -13.44 -12.76 -1.38
CA PHE A 146 -12.06 -12.48 -0.95
C PHE A 146 -11.06 -13.41 -1.61
N GLU A 147 -9.94 -12.83 -2.03
CA GLU A 147 -8.74 -13.52 -2.46
C GLU A 147 -7.53 -12.93 -1.73
N VAL A 148 -6.75 -13.77 -1.08
CA VAL A 148 -5.55 -13.36 -0.33
C VAL A 148 -4.33 -14.02 -0.95
N LEU A 149 -3.41 -13.21 -1.45
CA LEU A 149 -2.16 -13.66 -2.04
C LEU A 149 -1.00 -13.33 -1.11
N ASP A 150 -0.27 -14.33 -0.64
CA ASP A 150 0.96 -14.12 0.13
C ASP A 150 2.11 -13.73 -0.80
N MET A 151 2.54 -12.49 -0.71
CA MET A 151 3.63 -11.88 -1.48
C MET A 151 4.90 -11.66 -0.65
N THR A 152 4.96 -12.23 0.54
CA THR A 152 6.03 -11.98 1.52
C THR A 152 7.42 -12.23 0.94
N VAL A 153 7.63 -13.38 0.30
CA VAL A 153 8.93 -13.74 -0.26
C VAL A 153 9.26 -12.88 -1.47
N GLN A 154 8.29 -12.64 -2.34
CA GLN A 154 8.45 -11.87 -3.57
C GLN A 154 8.80 -10.40 -3.26
N VAL A 155 8.08 -9.78 -2.32
CA VAL A 155 8.26 -8.35 -1.99
C VAL A 155 9.41 -8.17 -1.01
N LEU A 156 9.31 -8.71 0.20
CA LEU A 156 10.32 -8.46 1.24
C LEU A 156 11.64 -9.17 0.95
N GLY A 157 11.59 -10.41 0.51
CA GLY A 157 12.78 -11.18 0.09
C GLY A 157 13.39 -10.64 -1.19
N GLY A 158 12.56 -10.26 -2.15
CA GLY A 158 12.96 -9.61 -3.40
C GLY A 158 13.68 -8.28 -3.14
N PHE A 159 13.11 -7.43 -2.27
CA PHE A 159 13.72 -6.17 -1.86
C PHE A 159 15.07 -6.38 -1.17
N ALA A 160 15.17 -7.32 -0.24
CA ALA A 160 16.45 -7.64 0.42
C ALA A 160 17.50 -8.10 -0.58
N SER A 161 17.12 -8.91 -1.55
CA SER A 161 18.00 -9.39 -2.64
C SER A 161 18.43 -8.25 -3.56
N PHE A 162 17.53 -7.35 -3.90
CA PHE A 162 17.82 -6.13 -4.67
C PHE A 162 18.84 -5.26 -3.95
N VAL A 163 18.62 -4.94 -2.68
CA VAL A 163 19.54 -4.12 -1.87
C VAL A 163 20.91 -4.74 -1.75
N LYS A 164 20.99 -6.07 -1.60
CA LYS A 164 22.27 -6.80 -1.60
C LYS A 164 23.01 -6.62 -2.92
N ARG A 165 22.36 -6.84 -4.06
CA ARG A 165 22.97 -6.64 -5.39
C ARG A 165 23.40 -5.19 -5.60
N ARG A 166 22.53 -4.23 -5.28
CA ARG A 166 22.84 -2.80 -5.43
C ARG A 166 24.03 -2.38 -4.57
N SER A 167 24.16 -2.93 -3.36
CA SER A 167 25.28 -2.69 -2.44
C SER A 167 26.65 -3.00 -3.07
N VAL A 168 26.74 -3.98 -3.95
CA VAL A 168 27.98 -4.32 -4.63
C VAL A 168 28.36 -3.27 -5.69
N GLN A 169 27.34 -2.68 -6.32
CA GLN A 169 27.53 -1.71 -7.42
C GLN A 169 27.83 -0.29 -6.93
N LEU A 170 27.46 0.05 -5.68
CA LEU A 170 27.67 1.39 -5.13
C LEU A 170 29.11 1.64 -4.73
N GLY A 171 29.58 2.85 -5.01
CA GLY A 171 30.87 3.35 -4.56
C GLY A 171 30.95 3.55 -3.04
N PHE A 172 32.15 3.72 -2.52
CA PHE A 172 32.38 3.87 -1.07
C PHE A 172 31.57 5.04 -0.47
N TRP A 173 31.61 6.20 -1.10
CA TRP A 173 30.89 7.42 -0.62
C TRP A 173 29.37 7.29 -0.64
N GLU A 174 28.85 6.56 -1.62
CA GLU A 174 27.40 6.31 -1.69
C GLU A 174 26.92 5.40 -0.55
N LYS A 175 27.75 4.44 -0.15
CA LYS A 175 27.47 3.54 0.97
C LYS A 175 27.44 4.24 2.33
N LEU A 176 28.10 5.39 2.47
CA LEU A 176 28.12 6.19 3.70
C LEU A 176 26.91 7.11 3.84
N LYS A 177 26.11 7.30 2.80
CA LYS A 177 24.94 8.17 2.86
C LYS A 177 23.88 7.65 3.85
N PRO A 178 23.31 8.51 4.72
CA PRO A 178 22.26 8.10 5.69
C PRO A 178 21.07 7.42 5.02
N ALA A 179 20.65 7.88 3.83
CA ALA A 179 19.57 7.28 3.06
C ALA A 179 19.86 5.80 2.71
N TRP A 180 21.12 5.46 2.37
CA TRP A 180 21.49 4.10 2.09
C TRP A 180 21.46 3.20 3.33
N TRP A 181 21.80 3.74 4.48
CA TRP A 181 21.68 3.03 5.76
C TRP A 181 20.23 2.71 6.09
N LYS A 182 19.32 3.67 5.91
CA LYS A 182 17.87 3.44 6.04
C LYS A 182 17.39 2.27 5.17
N ILE A 183 17.74 2.30 3.88
CA ILE A 183 17.38 1.26 2.91
C ILE A 183 17.92 -0.11 3.34
N ARG A 184 19.17 -0.20 3.79
CA ARG A 184 19.76 -1.44 4.28
C ARG A 184 19.09 -1.96 5.55
N ALA A 185 18.78 -1.07 6.48
CA ALA A 185 18.07 -1.43 7.71
C ALA A 185 16.68 -1.99 7.41
N THR A 186 15.94 -1.35 6.51
CA THR A 186 14.63 -1.84 6.05
C THR A 186 14.74 -3.19 5.37
N ALA A 187 15.73 -3.38 4.49
CA ALA A 187 15.96 -4.67 3.82
C ALA A 187 16.34 -5.79 4.80
N TRP A 188 17.16 -5.48 5.80
CA TRP A 188 17.52 -6.42 6.86
C TRP A 188 16.29 -6.80 7.71
N LEU A 189 15.47 -5.81 8.07
CA LEU A 189 14.23 -6.02 8.82
C LEU A 189 13.26 -6.91 8.03
N GLY A 190 13.02 -6.59 6.75
CA GLY A 190 12.17 -7.39 5.87
C GLY A 190 12.63 -8.84 5.78
N ASN A 191 13.93 -9.05 5.56
CA ASN A 191 14.50 -10.41 5.54
C ASN A 191 14.33 -11.15 6.87
N LYS A 192 14.45 -10.45 8.01
CA LYS A 192 14.27 -11.03 9.33
C LYS A 192 12.80 -11.41 9.57
N VAL A 193 11.86 -10.57 9.14
CA VAL A 193 10.41 -10.84 9.18
C VAL A 193 10.09 -12.11 8.40
N VAL A 194 10.57 -12.22 7.16
CA VAL A 194 10.40 -13.42 6.31
C VAL A 194 10.94 -14.67 7.02
N ARG A 195 12.19 -14.62 7.49
CA ARG A 195 12.84 -15.79 8.11
C ARG A 195 12.19 -16.25 9.42
N LYS A 196 11.58 -15.35 10.15
CA LYS A 196 10.93 -15.65 11.44
C LYS A 196 9.44 -15.95 11.29
N GLY A 197 8.86 -15.66 10.13
CA GLY A 197 7.44 -15.87 9.87
C GLY A 197 6.51 -15.09 10.81
N TRP A 198 6.92 -13.91 11.28
CA TRP A 198 6.10 -13.11 12.20
C TRP A 198 4.98 -12.37 11.49
N LEU A 199 5.26 -11.91 10.27
CA LEU A 199 4.33 -11.19 9.43
C LEU A 199 4.36 -11.75 8.02
N LYS A 200 3.24 -11.63 7.36
CA LYS A 200 3.09 -11.78 5.90
C LYS A 200 2.91 -10.40 5.28
N PHE A 201 3.38 -10.24 4.07
CA PHE A 201 2.99 -9.15 3.19
C PHE A 201 2.03 -9.73 2.16
N ILE A 202 0.79 -9.33 2.24
CA ILE A 202 -0.29 -9.89 1.44
C ILE A 202 -0.87 -8.88 0.47
N MET A 203 -1.50 -9.38 -0.60
CA MET A 203 -2.45 -8.64 -1.42
C MET A 203 -3.83 -9.18 -1.11
N LEU A 204 -4.67 -8.34 -0.51
CA LEU A 204 -6.08 -8.63 -0.27
C LEU A 204 -6.88 -8.07 -1.43
N GLN A 205 -7.66 -8.91 -2.09
CA GLN A 205 -8.64 -8.53 -3.11
C GLN A 205 -10.03 -8.88 -2.62
N ALA A 206 -11.00 -8.01 -2.94
CA ALA A 206 -12.40 -8.27 -2.65
C ALA A 206 -13.30 -7.46 -3.61
N SER A 207 -14.57 -7.85 -3.72
CA SER A 207 -15.58 -7.16 -4.51
C SER A 207 -16.59 -6.46 -3.61
N ALA A 208 -17.01 -5.26 -3.95
CA ALA A 208 -18.12 -4.56 -3.30
C ALA A 208 -19.45 -5.25 -3.65
N ARG A 209 -20.33 -5.43 -2.67
CA ARG A 209 -21.70 -5.89 -2.89
C ARG A 209 -22.54 -4.85 -3.61
#